data_f549f867f5e31ce315f6a3f88b5d5455
#
_entry.id   f549f867f5e31ce315f6a3f88b5d5455
#
_cell.length_a   1.000
_cell.length_b   1.000
_cell.length_c   1.000
_cell.angle_alpha   90.00
_cell.angle_beta   90.00
_cell.angle_gamma   90.00
#
_symmetry.space_group_name_H-M   'P 1'
#
loop_
_entity.id
_entity.type
_entity.pdbx_description
1 polymer ?
#
loop_
_entity_poly.entity_id
_entity_poly.type
_entity_poly.pdbx_seq_one_letter_code
_entity_poly.pdbx_strand_id
1 'polypeptide(L)'
;GTRVYMRATTNPGGIGHGWVKARFITPAPPGTPITEEYTVKLPDGTEQKLQRARVFIPSSIFDNPALLANDPGYLASLASMPEAEKQALLYGSWDSFSGQVFTEWRNDPARYEDQRWTHVIAPFTIPKHWQIYRGFDFGFSKPFSVGWYAADEEGRLYRIKELYGCTGRPNEGLRIDPVEQARRIREAEQNDPLLRGRVIHGIADPAIFDESRGESIAAMMERSPNFLRWSPGDNTRLAGKMQFHYRLNFDADGRPMFQVFNTCKHFIRTIPNLVYDESNVEDIDTRQEDHIYDECRYVLMENPISPPVRCAAPPMPDDPLNLHKRARFYRI
;
A
#
# COMPACT_ATOMS: atom_id res chain seq x y z
N GLY A 1 11.53 18.26 -39.94
CA GLY A 1 12.32 18.21 -38.72
C GLY A 1 12.15 16.85 -38.03
N THR A 2 13.23 16.24 -37.56
CA THR A 2 13.21 14.97 -36.83
C THR A 2 12.65 15.21 -35.42
N ARG A 3 11.60 14.46 -35.02
CA ARG A 3 11.13 14.50 -33.63
C ARG A 3 12.13 13.77 -32.74
N VAL A 4 12.62 14.44 -31.72
CA VAL A 4 13.45 13.82 -30.68
C VAL A 4 12.51 13.16 -29.65
N TYR A 5 12.66 11.86 -29.47
CA TYR A 5 11.92 11.09 -28.45
C TYR A 5 12.83 10.00 -27.84
N MET A 6 12.48 9.57 -26.67
CA MET A 6 13.13 8.46 -25.96
C MET A 6 12.16 7.30 -25.87
N ARG A 7 12.64 6.09 -26.16
CA ARG A 7 11.91 4.84 -25.96
C ARG A 7 12.65 3.99 -24.95
N ALA A 8 11.92 3.33 -24.07
CA ALA A 8 12.44 2.35 -23.14
C ALA A 8 11.46 1.17 -23.07
N THR A 9 12.00 -0.02 -22.90
CA THR A 9 11.24 -1.25 -22.65
C THR A 9 11.44 -1.67 -21.21
N THR A 10 10.42 -2.22 -20.59
CA THR A 10 10.48 -2.72 -19.21
C THR A 10 9.43 -3.80 -19.00
N ASN A 11 9.71 -4.73 -18.11
CA ASN A 11 8.75 -5.73 -17.63
C ASN A 11 8.29 -5.39 -16.23
N PRO A 12 7.09 -5.85 -15.82
CA PRO A 12 6.67 -5.81 -14.42
C PRO A 12 7.65 -6.58 -13.53
N GLY A 13 7.77 -6.16 -12.27
CA GLY A 13 8.71 -6.75 -11.30
C GLY A 13 10.03 -6.00 -11.17
N GLY A 14 10.84 -6.41 -10.19
CA GLY A 14 12.13 -5.79 -9.88
C GLY A 14 12.05 -4.45 -9.16
N ILE A 15 13.21 -3.89 -8.80
CA ILE A 15 13.35 -2.70 -7.94
C ILE A 15 12.66 -1.46 -8.52
N GLY A 16 12.58 -1.31 -9.83
CA GLY A 16 11.96 -0.17 -10.51
C GLY A 16 10.44 -0.27 -10.69
N HIS A 17 9.80 -1.39 -10.33
CA HIS A 17 8.40 -1.67 -10.62
C HIS A 17 7.46 -0.55 -10.15
N GLY A 18 7.51 -0.20 -8.88
CA GLY A 18 6.64 0.82 -8.29
C GLY A 18 6.82 2.20 -8.93
N TRP A 19 8.06 2.58 -9.24
CA TRP A 19 8.36 3.84 -9.92
C TRP A 19 7.78 3.88 -11.34
N VAL A 20 7.98 2.83 -12.12
CA VAL A 20 7.44 2.74 -13.49
C VAL A 20 5.91 2.76 -13.46
N LYS A 21 5.31 1.97 -12.57
CA LYS A 21 3.85 1.90 -12.40
C LYS A 21 3.27 3.27 -12.04
N ALA A 22 3.81 3.94 -11.03
CA ALA A 22 3.35 5.26 -10.59
C ALA A 22 3.53 6.34 -11.66
N ARG A 23 4.63 6.27 -12.43
CA ARG A 23 4.96 7.31 -13.41
C ARG A 23 4.25 7.13 -14.74
N PHE A 24 4.08 5.91 -15.23
CA PHE A 24 3.66 5.66 -16.61
C PHE A 24 2.31 4.96 -16.73
N ILE A 25 1.88 4.19 -15.70
CA ILE A 25 0.74 3.27 -15.83
C ILE A 25 -0.47 3.80 -15.05
N THR A 26 -0.29 4.07 -13.75
CA THR A 26 -1.40 4.53 -12.89
C THR A 26 -2.03 5.86 -13.31
N PRO A 27 -1.28 6.87 -13.85
CA PRO A 27 -1.84 8.19 -14.10
C PRO A 27 -2.83 8.27 -15.28
N ALA A 28 -2.76 7.33 -16.24
CA ALA A 28 -3.63 7.36 -17.41
C ALA A 28 -3.82 5.96 -18.02
N PRO A 29 -4.93 5.71 -18.71
CA PRO A 29 -5.12 4.47 -19.47
C PRO A 29 -4.02 4.23 -20.50
N PRO A 30 -3.72 2.97 -20.84
CA PRO A 30 -2.73 2.64 -21.88
C PRO A 30 -2.97 3.40 -23.19
N GLY A 31 -1.90 3.85 -23.83
CA GLY A 31 -1.95 4.63 -25.07
C GLY A 31 -2.31 6.09 -24.90
N THR A 32 -2.69 6.54 -23.71
CA THR A 32 -3.04 7.95 -23.44
C THR A 32 -1.82 8.74 -23.03
N PRO A 33 -1.47 9.85 -23.71
CA PRO A 33 -0.36 10.72 -23.33
C PRO A 33 -0.60 11.41 -21.99
N ILE A 34 0.40 11.35 -21.11
CA ILE A 34 0.46 12.08 -19.84
C ILE A 34 1.38 13.28 -20.07
N THR A 35 0.84 14.49 -19.99
CA THR A 35 1.61 15.73 -20.18
C THR A 35 1.86 16.40 -18.83
N GLU A 36 3.13 16.72 -18.56
CA GLU A 36 3.56 17.47 -17.38
C GLU A 36 4.26 18.76 -17.77
N GLU A 37 4.02 19.81 -17.00
CA GLU A 37 4.69 21.10 -17.13
C GLU A 37 5.84 21.17 -16.10
N TYR A 38 6.99 21.61 -16.55
CA TYR A 38 8.19 21.82 -15.73
C TYR A 38 8.61 23.28 -15.83
N THR A 39 8.82 23.93 -14.70
CA THR A 39 9.42 25.26 -14.67
C THR A 39 10.92 25.11 -14.48
N VAL A 40 11.69 25.65 -15.42
CA VAL A 40 13.16 25.66 -15.39
C VAL A 40 13.63 27.09 -15.23
N LYS A 41 14.45 27.34 -14.23
CA LYS A 41 15.11 28.64 -14.04
C LYS A 41 16.36 28.67 -14.92
N LEU A 42 16.42 29.64 -15.83
CA LEU A 42 17.54 29.86 -16.72
C LEU A 42 18.70 30.58 -16.02
N PRO A 43 19.93 30.55 -16.56
CA PRO A 43 21.09 31.22 -15.99
C PRO A 43 20.93 32.74 -15.83
N ASP A 44 20.09 33.38 -16.64
CA ASP A 44 19.76 34.80 -16.60
C ASP A 44 18.71 35.14 -15.52
N GLY A 45 18.24 34.12 -14.75
CA GLY A 45 17.25 34.29 -13.70
C GLY A 45 15.79 34.24 -14.16
N THR A 46 15.54 34.15 -15.47
CA THR A 46 14.17 34.00 -16.01
C THR A 46 13.66 32.56 -15.83
N GLU A 47 12.34 32.40 -15.76
CA GLU A 47 11.69 31.10 -15.66
C GLU A 47 11.08 30.73 -17.01
N GLN A 48 11.38 29.51 -17.46
CA GLN A 48 10.77 28.95 -18.67
C GLN A 48 9.93 27.73 -18.31
N LYS A 49 8.68 27.73 -18.80
CA LYS A 49 7.78 26.58 -18.70
C LYS A 49 7.97 25.64 -19.88
N LEU A 50 8.26 24.40 -19.59
CA LEU A 50 8.50 23.34 -20.57
C LEU A 50 7.49 22.23 -20.36
N GLN A 51 6.91 21.74 -21.44
CA GLN A 51 6.01 20.59 -21.40
C GLN A 51 6.71 19.34 -21.91
N ARG A 52 6.51 18.23 -21.19
CA ARG A 52 6.92 16.90 -21.64
C ARG A 52 5.75 15.94 -21.58
N ALA A 53 5.57 15.21 -22.68
CA ALA A 53 4.61 14.12 -22.73
C ALA A 53 5.32 12.77 -22.62
N ARG A 54 4.67 11.82 -21.94
CA ARG A 54 5.04 10.42 -21.91
C ARG A 54 3.80 9.56 -22.16
N VAL A 55 3.99 8.36 -22.65
CA VAL A 55 2.90 7.42 -22.92
C VAL A 55 3.37 6.01 -22.60
N PHE A 56 2.51 5.22 -21.95
CA PHE A 56 2.70 3.79 -21.78
C PHE A 56 1.97 3.03 -22.89
N ILE A 57 2.71 2.18 -23.57
CA ILE A 57 2.17 1.30 -24.59
C ILE A 57 2.38 -0.13 -24.08
N PRO A 58 1.30 -0.83 -23.67
CA PRO A 58 1.39 -2.22 -23.25
C PRO A 58 1.72 -3.10 -24.44
N SER A 59 2.45 -4.18 -24.18
CA SER A 59 2.70 -5.25 -25.13
C SER A 59 2.72 -6.56 -24.35
N SER A 60 2.07 -7.58 -24.90
CA SER A 60 2.08 -8.94 -24.38
C SER A 60 2.78 -9.88 -25.35
N ILE A 61 3.11 -11.06 -24.90
CA ILE A 61 3.66 -12.11 -25.78
C ILE A 61 2.71 -12.43 -26.93
N PHE A 62 1.41 -12.29 -26.71
CA PHE A 62 0.39 -12.57 -27.73
C PHE A 62 0.36 -11.55 -28.87
N ASP A 63 1.01 -10.39 -28.68
CA ASP A 63 1.19 -9.38 -29.72
C ASP A 63 2.35 -9.71 -30.67
N ASN A 64 3.09 -10.80 -30.39
CA ASN A 64 4.21 -11.26 -31.22
C ASN A 64 3.96 -12.65 -31.84
N PRO A 65 3.13 -12.74 -32.89
CA PRO A 65 2.80 -14.02 -33.52
C PRO A 65 4.02 -14.73 -34.13
N ALA A 66 5.04 -13.97 -34.54
CA ALA A 66 6.26 -14.56 -35.09
C ALA A 66 7.07 -15.32 -34.01
N LEU A 67 7.15 -14.81 -32.79
CA LEU A 67 7.79 -15.51 -31.68
C LEU A 67 7.01 -16.79 -31.33
N LEU A 68 5.70 -16.71 -31.23
CA LEU A 68 4.85 -17.86 -30.89
C LEU A 68 4.91 -18.97 -31.94
N ALA A 69 5.06 -18.60 -33.22
CA ALA A 69 5.19 -19.56 -34.30
C ALA A 69 6.58 -20.24 -34.33
N ASN A 70 7.63 -19.48 -34.00
CA ASN A 70 9.02 -19.97 -34.08
C ASN A 70 9.47 -20.69 -32.81
N ASP A 71 8.91 -20.34 -31.65
CA ASP A 71 9.24 -20.96 -30.36
C ASP A 71 8.00 -21.17 -29.47
N PRO A 72 7.23 -22.24 -29.76
CA PRO A 72 6.10 -22.60 -28.89
C PRO A 72 6.51 -23.01 -27.46
N GLY A 73 7.77 -23.46 -27.28
CA GLY A 73 8.34 -23.83 -25.98
C GLY A 73 8.49 -22.64 -25.04
N TYR A 74 8.70 -21.44 -25.58
CA TYR A 74 8.80 -20.23 -24.79
C TYR A 74 7.51 -19.92 -24.03
N LEU A 75 6.36 -20.10 -24.67
CA LEU A 75 5.05 -19.91 -24.01
C LEU A 75 4.85 -20.92 -22.87
N ALA A 76 5.23 -22.19 -23.08
CA ALA A 76 5.17 -23.22 -22.05
C ALA A 76 6.09 -22.91 -20.86
N SER A 77 7.28 -22.38 -21.13
CA SER A 77 8.22 -21.94 -20.09
C SER A 77 7.63 -20.82 -19.22
N LEU A 78 7.01 -19.81 -19.82
CA LEU A 78 6.34 -18.74 -19.08
C LEU A 78 5.12 -19.27 -18.28
N ALA A 79 4.34 -20.18 -18.85
CA ALA A 79 3.19 -20.76 -18.19
C ALA A 79 3.55 -21.64 -16.97
N SER A 80 4.76 -22.20 -16.94
CA SER A 80 5.26 -23.01 -15.82
C SER A 80 5.85 -22.21 -14.66
N MET A 81 6.00 -20.89 -14.83
CA MET A 81 6.53 -20.01 -13.77
C MET A 81 5.58 -19.89 -12.58
N PRO A 82 6.08 -19.50 -11.38
CA PRO A 82 5.23 -19.11 -10.26
C PRO A 82 4.17 -18.09 -10.66
N GLU A 83 3.01 -18.13 -10.02
CA GLU A 83 1.84 -17.34 -10.46
C GLU A 83 2.12 -15.84 -10.60
N ALA A 84 2.86 -15.24 -9.66
CA ALA A 84 3.21 -13.81 -9.72
C ALA A 84 4.09 -13.48 -10.95
N GLU A 85 5.07 -14.32 -11.26
CA GLU A 85 5.95 -14.16 -12.43
C GLU A 85 5.19 -14.41 -13.73
N LYS A 86 4.31 -15.41 -13.74
CA LYS A 86 3.43 -15.69 -14.87
C LYS A 86 2.49 -14.52 -15.15
N GLN A 87 1.86 -13.92 -14.14
CA GLN A 87 1.04 -12.73 -14.29
C GLN A 87 1.84 -11.54 -14.83
N ALA A 88 3.06 -11.35 -14.36
CA ALA A 88 3.93 -10.26 -14.81
C ALA A 88 4.44 -10.46 -16.25
N LEU A 89 4.98 -11.62 -16.58
CA LEU A 89 5.72 -11.85 -17.82
C LEU A 89 4.84 -12.38 -18.96
N LEU A 90 3.87 -13.26 -18.66
CA LEU A 90 2.96 -13.81 -19.65
C LEU A 90 1.80 -12.86 -19.97
N TYR A 91 1.20 -12.28 -18.94
CA TYR A 91 0.02 -11.42 -19.08
C TYR A 91 0.33 -9.92 -19.00
N GLY A 92 1.58 -9.55 -18.70
CA GLY A 92 1.98 -8.14 -18.60
C GLY A 92 1.34 -7.39 -17.44
N SER A 93 0.90 -8.10 -16.38
CA SER A 93 0.26 -7.51 -15.23
C SER A 93 1.25 -6.68 -14.40
N TRP A 94 0.86 -5.44 -14.09
CA TRP A 94 1.58 -4.55 -13.20
C TRP A 94 1.02 -4.56 -11.78
N ASP A 95 0.08 -5.44 -11.48
CA ASP A 95 -0.56 -5.55 -10.16
C ASP A 95 0.03 -6.69 -9.31
N SER A 96 0.78 -7.60 -9.93
CA SER A 96 1.46 -8.70 -9.26
C SER A 96 2.91 -8.80 -9.71
N PHE A 97 3.84 -9.03 -8.78
CA PHE A 97 5.26 -9.23 -9.09
C PHE A 97 5.94 -10.10 -8.02
N SER A 98 7.06 -10.72 -8.39
CA SER A 98 7.85 -11.56 -7.49
C SER A 98 8.41 -10.76 -6.32
N GLY A 99 8.30 -11.30 -5.10
CA GLY A 99 8.76 -10.63 -3.88
C GLY A 99 7.77 -9.65 -3.24
N GLN A 100 6.56 -9.47 -3.80
CA GLN A 100 5.51 -8.66 -3.20
C GLN A 100 5.11 -9.22 -1.82
N VAL A 101 5.05 -8.35 -0.80
CA VAL A 101 4.69 -8.76 0.56
C VAL A 101 3.20 -9.05 0.68
N PHE A 102 2.36 -8.11 0.25
CA PHE A 102 0.90 -8.20 0.44
C PHE A 102 0.19 -8.60 -0.85
N THR A 103 0.27 -9.87 -1.19
CA THR A 103 -0.35 -10.45 -2.40
C THR A 103 -1.87 -10.53 -2.31
N GLU A 104 -2.45 -10.41 -1.11
CA GLU A 104 -3.89 -10.35 -0.85
C GLU A 104 -4.51 -9.02 -1.28
N TRP A 105 -3.69 -7.97 -1.42
CA TRP A 105 -4.18 -6.64 -1.74
C TRP A 105 -4.93 -6.59 -3.07
N ARG A 106 -6.12 -6.01 -3.03
CA ARG A 106 -6.94 -5.78 -4.23
C ARG A 106 -7.48 -4.36 -4.24
N ASN A 107 -7.39 -3.72 -5.38
CA ASN A 107 -7.97 -2.41 -5.66
C ASN A 107 -8.83 -2.51 -6.91
N ASP A 108 -10.14 -2.67 -6.73
CA ASP A 108 -11.11 -2.78 -7.83
C ASP A 108 -12.06 -1.58 -7.80
N PRO A 109 -11.86 -0.58 -8.68
CA PRO A 109 -12.71 0.59 -8.74
C PRO A 109 -14.20 0.31 -9.01
N ALA A 110 -14.53 -0.78 -9.69
CA ALA A 110 -15.92 -1.16 -9.95
C ALA A 110 -16.66 -1.60 -8.69
N ARG A 111 -15.93 -1.87 -7.59
CA ARG A 111 -16.47 -2.38 -6.34
C ARG A 111 -16.36 -1.42 -5.16
N TYR A 112 -15.99 -0.18 -5.39
CA TYR A 112 -15.84 0.79 -4.30
C TYR A 112 -17.11 1.04 -3.50
N GLU A 113 -18.26 0.97 -4.16
CA GLU A 113 -19.57 1.21 -3.52
C GLU A 113 -20.12 -0.04 -2.81
N ASP A 114 -19.89 -1.24 -3.36
CA ASP A 114 -20.36 -2.48 -2.74
C ASP A 114 -19.46 -2.99 -1.60
N GLN A 115 -18.25 -2.45 -1.50
CA GLN A 115 -17.26 -2.67 -0.45
C GLN A 115 -16.83 -4.14 -0.29
N ARG A 116 -17.01 -4.96 -1.33
CA ARG A 116 -16.71 -6.40 -1.33
C ARG A 116 -15.64 -6.74 -2.36
N TRP A 117 -14.79 -7.69 -2.01
CA TRP A 117 -13.70 -8.16 -2.86
C TRP A 117 -12.71 -7.07 -3.29
N THR A 118 -12.68 -5.97 -2.54
CA THR A 118 -11.75 -4.85 -2.69
C THR A 118 -11.35 -4.30 -1.33
N HIS A 119 -10.11 -3.84 -1.21
CA HIS A 119 -9.62 -3.15 -0.01
C HIS A 119 -9.82 -1.64 -0.10
N VAL A 120 -10.00 -1.13 -1.31
CA VAL A 120 -10.26 0.30 -1.55
C VAL A 120 -11.75 0.52 -1.74
N ILE A 121 -12.30 1.48 -1.02
CA ILE A 121 -13.74 1.77 -1.01
C ILE A 121 -14.01 3.26 -1.15
N ALA A 122 -15.24 3.60 -1.57
CA ALA A 122 -15.70 4.97 -1.54
C ALA A 122 -15.86 5.47 -0.09
N PRO A 123 -15.57 6.76 0.19
CA PRO A 123 -15.81 7.35 1.50
C PRO A 123 -17.27 7.27 1.91
N PHE A 124 -17.52 6.97 3.18
CA PHE A 124 -18.85 6.98 3.78
C PHE A 124 -18.85 7.73 5.11
N THR A 125 -20.01 8.05 5.63
CA THR A 125 -20.15 8.75 6.91
C THR A 125 -19.82 7.81 8.07
N ILE A 126 -18.78 8.15 8.84
CA ILE A 126 -18.35 7.36 10.01
C ILE A 126 -19.32 7.58 11.18
N PRO A 127 -19.96 6.53 11.72
CA PRO A 127 -20.81 6.63 12.90
C PRO A 127 -20.11 7.29 14.08
N LYS A 128 -20.84 8.10 14.86
CA LYS A 128 -20.22 8.86 15.96
C LYS A 128 -19.68 8.00 17.09
N HIS A 129 -20.23 6.83 17.29
CA HIS A 129 -19.81 5.89 18.35
C HIS A 129 -18.58 5.05 17.97
N TRP A 130 -18.20 5.02 16.70
CA TRP A 130 -16.99 4.31 16.30
C TRP A 130 -15.75 5.00 16.86
N GLN A 131 -14.80 4.19 17.30
CA GLN A 131 -13.54 4.67 17.83
C GLN A 131 -12.63 5.16 16.70
N ILE A 132 -11.92 6.27 16.95
CA ILE A 132 -10.96 6.83 15.98
C ILE A 132 -9.55 6.69 16.55
N TYR A 133 -8.67 6.11 15.74
CA TYR A 133 -7.25 6.01 15.99
C TYR A 133 -6.49 6.91 15.03
N ARG A 134 -5.32 7.35 15.45
CA ARG A 134 -4.34 8.05 14.63
C ARG A 134 -3.00 7.38 14.78
N GLY A 135 -2.47 6.83 13.69
CA GLY A 135 -1.11 6.30 13.62
C GLY A 135 -0.12 7.39 13.22
N PHE A 136 1.13 7.28 13.66
CA PHE A 136 2.19 8.21 13.29
C PHE A 136 3.54 7.51 13.18
N ASP A 137 4.21 7.74 12.06
CA ASP A 137 5.62 7.44 11.81
C ASP A 137 6.36 8.75 11.55
N PHE A 138 7.36 9.06 12.38
CA PHE A 138 8.11 10.31 12.28
C PHE A 138 9.12 10.28 11.13
N GLY A 139 9.17 11.35 10.35
CA GLY A 139 10.18 11.57 9.33
C GLY A 139 10.57 13.03 9.21
N PHE A 140 11.84 13.29 8.88
CA PHE A 140 12.38 14.63 8.59
C PHE A 140 12.91 14.67 7.15
N SER A 141 14.01 13.97 6.86
CA SER A 141 14.55 13.82 5.51
C SER A 141 13.80 12.78 4.70
N LYS A 142 13.18 11.81 5.38
CA LYS A 142 12.20 10.87 4.86
C LYS A 142 10.80 11.41 5.14
N PRO A 143 9.77 10.96 4.41
CA PRO A 143 8.41 11.37 4.69
C PRO A 143 7.96 10.96 6.10
N PHE A 144 7.25 11.83 6.80
CA PHE A 144 6.44 11.39 7.92
C PHE A 144 5.09 10.87 7.43
N SER A 145 4.50 9.94 8.16
CA SER A 145 3.19 9.38 7.84
C SER A 145 2.21 9.56 8.99
N VAL A 146 1.01 9.99 8.67
CA VAL A 146 -0.14 10.02 9.60
C VAL A 146 -1.33 9.37 8.91
N GLY A 147 -1.94 8.39 9.57
CA GLY A 147 -3.19 7.78 9.14
C GLY A 147 -4.26 7.91 10.21
N TRP A 148 -5.49 8.17 9.81
CA TRP A 148 -6.64 8.12 10.70
C TRP A 148 -7.50 6.91 10.35
N TYR A 149 -7.93 6.20 11.39
CA TYR A 149 -8.63 4.92 11.28
C TYR A 149 -9.89 4.94 12.12
N ALA A 150 -10.98 4.46 11.56
CA ALA A 150 -12.21 4.19 12.29
C ALA A 150 -12.34 2.67 12.53
N ALA A 151 -12.73 2.27 13.74
CA ALA A 151 -13.02 0.89 14.07
C ALA A 151 -14.52 0.69 14.24
N ASP A 152 -15.10 -0.31 13.55
CA ASP A 152 -16.49 -0.72 13.74
C ASP A 152 -16.65 -1.67 14.94
N GLU A 153 -17.88 -2.08 15.21
CA GLU A 153 -18.21 -2.98 16.32
C GLU A 153 -17.69 -4.41 16.13
N GLU A 154 -17.37 -4.78 14.89
CA GLU A 154 -16.79 -6.09 14.55
C GLU A 154 -15.25 -6.07 14.65
N GLY A 155 -14.66 -4.90 14.93
CA GLY A 155 -13.19 -4.71 14.96
C GLY A 155 -12.56 -4.55 13.59
N ARG A 156 -13.36 -4.32 12.54
CA ARG A 156 -12.85 -3.95 11.23
C ARG A 156 -12.32 -2.52 11.26
N LEU A 157 -11.16 -2.30 10.67
CA LEU A 157 -10.54 -0.99 10.58
C LEU A 157 -10.70 -0.40 9.18
N TYR A 158 -11.04 0.87 9.16
CA TYR A 158 -11.15 1.69 7.95
C TYR A 158 -10.15 2.82 8.01
N ARG A 159 -9.16 2.84 7.10
CA ARG A 159 -8.29 4.01 6.94
C ARG A 159 -9.08 5.11 6.21
N ILE A 160 -9.49 6.13 6.95
CA ILE A 160 -10.43 7.15 6.46
C ILE A 160 -9.74 8.41 5.94
N LYS A 161 -8.50 8.66 6.35
CA LYS A 161 -7.72 9.85 5.96
C LYS A 161 -6.23 9.59 6.12
N GLU A 162 -5.43 10.31 5.37
CA GLU A 162 -3.98 10.34 5.49
C GLU A 162 -3.40 11.76 5.38
N LEU A 163 -2.26 11.97 6.01
CA LEU A 163 -1.38 13.10 5.81
C LEU A 163 0.03 12.57 5.63
N TYR A 164 0.61 12.75 4.45
CA TYR A 164 1.90 12.21 4.09
C TYR A 164 2.89 13.31 3.76
N GLY A 165 3.97 13.39 4.53
CA GLY A 165 4.94 14.49 4.49
C GLY A 165 5.99 14.34 3.40
N CYS A 166 5.59 14.13 2.14
CA CYS A 166 6.51 14.02 1.01
C CYS A 166 6.55 15.29 0.15
N THR A 167 7.67 15.50 -0.56
CA THR A 167 7.87 16.61 -1.50
C THR A 167 7.20 16.37 -2.86
N GLY A 168 6.58 15.20 -3.07
CA GLY A 168 6.11 14.72 -4.38
C GLY A 168 7.15 13.83 -5.07
N ARG A 169 8.37 13.74 -4.57
CA ARG A 169 9.36 12.74 -4.99
C ARG A 169 9.27 11.51 -4.07
N PRO A 170 9.42 10.31 -4.63
CA PRO A 170 9.38 9.09 -3.82
C PRO A 170 10.40 9.14 -2.68
N ASN A 171 9.96 8.78 -1.48
CA ASN A 171 10.79 8.64 -0.29
C ASN A 171 11.60 9.90 0.12
N GLU A 172 11.12 11.10 -0.26
CA GLU A 172 11.73 12.40 0.10
C GLU A 172 10.80 13.21 0.99
N GLY A 173 11.25 13.50 2.25
CA GLY A 173 10.47 14.21 3.26
C GLY A 173 10.54 15.74 3.13
N LEU A 174 9.55 16.40 3.71
CA LEU A 174 9.39 17.87 3.68
C LEU A 174 10.42 18.63 4.54
N ARG A 175 11.19 17.96 5.40
CA ARG A 175 12.19 18.53 6.32
C ARG A 175 11.62 19.58 7.26
N ILE A 176 10.43 19.33 7.78
CA ILE A 176 9.78 20.17 8.78
C ILE A 176 9.94 19.57 10.18
N ASP A 177 10.05 20.44 11.17
CA ASP A 177 10.25 20.04 12.56
C ASP A 177 9.00 19.40 13.20
N PRO A 178 9.13 18.74 14.37
CA PRO A 178 8.01 18.08 15.03
C PRO A 178 6.84 19.01 15.39
N VAL A 179 7.11 20.26 15.74
CA VAL A 179 6.07 21.23 16.11
C VAL A 179 5.22 21.61 14.90
N GLU A 180 5.86 21.82 13.75
CA GLU A 180 5.16 22.09 12.50
C GLU A 180 4.39 20.86 11.99
N GLN A 181 4.93 19.64 12.15
CA GLN A 181 4.18 18.43 11.88
C GLN A 181 2.93 18.35 12.77
N ALA A 182 3.06 18.60 14.06
CA ALA A 182 1.93 18.64 15.00
C ALA A 182 0.86 19.67 14.60
N ARG A 183 1.29 20.87 14.18
CA ARG A 183 0.37 21.91 13.70
C ARG A 183 -0.46 21.43 12.50
N ARG A 184 0.18 20.82 11.51
CA ARG A 184 -0.48 20.29 10.31
C ARG A 184 -1.44 19.14 10.64
N ILE A 185 -1.08 18.27 11.57
CA ILE A 185 -1.95 17.19 12.05
C ILE A 185 -3.20 17.79 12.70
N ARG A 186 -3.03 18.79 13.59
CA ARG A 186 -4.17 19.49 14.22
C ARG A 186 -5.07 20.18 13.22
N GLU A 187 -4.50 20.87 12.26
CA GLU A 187 -5.27 21.50 11.18
C GLU A 187 -6.08 20.47 10.38
N ALA A 188 -5.48 19.32 10.07
CA ALA A 188 -6.17 18.25 9.37
C ALA A 188 -7.34 17.71 10.19
N GLU A 189 -7.22 17.58 11.51
CA GLU A 189 -8.28 17.11 12.41
C GLU A 189 -9.40 18.14 12.61
N GLN A 190 -9.05 19.43 12.70
CA GLN A 190 -10.01 20.50 12.91
C GLN A 190 -10.85 20.81 11.65
N ASN A 191 -10.23 20.67 10.48
CA ASN A 191 -10.86 21.01 9.20
C ASN A 191 -11.64 19.85 8.57
N ASP A 192 -11.42 18.62 9.01
CA ASP A 192 -12.06 17.45 8.43
C ASP A 192 -13.39 17.13 9.14
N PRO A 193 -14.52 17.07 8.43
CA PRO A 193 -15.82 16.73 9.02
C PRO A 193 -15.87 15.35 9.69
N LEU A 194 -15.04 14.38 9.26
CA LEU A 194 -14.99 13.04 9.85
C LEU A 194 -14.27 13.02 11.19
N LEU A 195 -13.36 13.99 11.44
CA LEU A 195 -12.46 14.02 12.58
C LEU A 195 -12.80 15.10 13.60
N ARG A 196 -13.39 16.21 13.16
CA ARG A 196 -13.67 17.37 14.01
C ARG A 196 -14.54 17.03 15.19
N GLY A 197 -14.03 17.35 16.40
CA GLY A 197 -14.72 17.12 17.65
C GLY A 197 -14.76 15.66 18.11
N ARG A 198 -14.04 14.76 17.44
CA ARG A 198 -13.90 13.36 17.85
C ARG A 198 -12.78 13.20 18.89
N VAL A 199 -12.95 12.22 19.75
CA VAL A 199 -11.84 11.71 20.56
C VAL A 199 -10.98 10.83 19.67
N ILE A 200 -9.67 11.13 19.60
CA ILE A 200 -8.73 10.44 18.72
C ILE A 200 -7.60 9.86 19.57
N HIS A 201 -7.41 8.54 19.50
CA HIS A 201 -6.33 7.84 20.17
C HIS A 201 -5.08 7.84 19.28
N GLY A 202 -4.05 8.57 19.70
CA GLY A 202 -2.79 8.66 18.96
C GLY A 202 -1.82 7.55 19.35
N ILE A 203 -1.30 6.83 18.35
CA ILE A 203 -0.32 5.75 18.50
C ILE A 203 0.85 6.07 17.58
N ALA A 204 2.07 5.99 18.08
CA ALA A 204 3.25 6.38 17.32
C ALA A 204 4.43 5.43 17.53
N ASP A 205 5.42 5.53 16.62
CA ASP A 205 6.70 4.86 16.81
C ASP A 205 7.26 5.13 18.20
N PRO A 206 7.61 4.08 18.98
CA PRO A 206 8.28 4.24 20.27
C PRO A 206 9.52 5.16 20.24
N ALA A 207 10.22 5.25 19.12
CA ALA A 207 11.40 6.11 18.99
C ALA A 207 11.12 7.59 19.22
N ILE A 208 9.88 8.08 19.02
CA ILE A 208 9.56 9.50 19.28
C ILE A 208 9.53 9.87 20.75
N PHE A 209 9.56 8.88 21.66
CA PHE A 209 9.57 9.06 23.12
C PHE A 209 10.99 9.05 23.71
N ASP A 210 12.02 8.85 22.86
CA ASP A 210 13.41 8.84 23.31
C ASP A 210 13.86 10.24 23.79
N GLU A 211 14.27 10.32 25.06
CA GLU A 211 14.78 11.53 25.73
C GLU A 211 16.31 11.53 25.91
N SER A 212 17.00 10.51 25.39
CA SER A 212 18.45 10.35 25.57
C SER A 212 19.28 11.50 25.01
N ARG A 213 18.71 12.29 24.09
CA ARG A 213 19.36 13.42 23.41
C ARG A 213 18.69 14.77 23.68
N GLY A 214 17.85 14.86 24.70
CA GLY A 214 17.09 16.05 25.06
C GLY A 214 15.60 15.79 25.10
N GLU A 215 14.81 16.83 24.84
CA GLU A 215 13.35 16.66 24.81
C GLU A 215 12.90 15.75 23.69
N SER A 216 12.00 14.82 24.02
CA SER A 216 11.45 13.87 23.05
C SER A 216 10.55 14.56 22.00
N ILE A 217 10.46 13.96 20.81
CA ILE A 217 9.58 14.42 19.73
C ILE A 217 8.13 14.43 20.23
N ALA A 218 7.71 13.41 20.97
CA ALA A 218 6.37 13.33 21.55
C ALA A 218 6.08 14.53 22.47
N ALA A 219 7.02 14.91 23.35
CA ALA A 219 6.89 16.07 24.23
C ALA A 219 6.80 17.38 23.44
N MET A 220 7.61 17.56 22.40
CA MET A 220 7.53 18.72 21.50
C MET A 220 6.17 18.86 20.84
N MET A 221 5.57 17.75 20.40
CA MET A 221 4.25 17.73 19.75
C MET A 221 3.10 17.97 20.74
N GLU A 222 3.28 17.61 22.02
CA GLU A 222 2.26 17.82 23.07
C GLU A 222 2.22 19.29 23.57
N ARG A 223 3.21 20.09 23.28
CA ARG A 223 3.25 21.51 23.72
C ARG A 223 2.10 22.33 23.12
N SER A 224 1.76 23.42 23.83
CA SER A 224 0.89 24.48 23.30
C SER A 224 1.46 25.05 21.99
N PRO A 225 0.61 25.37 20.99
CA PRO A 225 -0.85 25.29 20.97
C PRO A 225 -1.41 23.95 20.46
N ASN A 226 -0.53 23.00 20.10
CA ASN A 226 -0.96 21.81 19.37
C ASN A 226 -1.61 20.75 20.27
N PHE A 227 -1.08 20.52 21.48
CA PHE A 227 -1.58 19.54 22.45
C PHE A 227 -1.83 18.15 21.85
N LEU A 228 -0.89 17.68 21.04
CA LEU A 228 -0.99 16.40 20.36
C LEU A 228 -0.38 15.31 21.23
N ARG A 229 -1.24 14.37 21.69
CA ARG A 229 -0.82 13.27 22.55
C ARG A 229 -0.65 11.99 21.75
N TRP A 230 0.36 11.21 22.15
CA TRP A 230 0.71 9.94 21.58
C TRP A 230 0.89 8.88 22.67
N SER A 231 0.58 7.64 22.34
CA SER A 231 0.98 6.45 23.07
C SER A 231 2.02 5.69 22.27
N PRO A 232 3.01 5.06 22.90
CA PRO A 232 3.97 4.24 22.16
C PRO A 232 3.29 3.00 21.58
N GLY A 233 3.46 2.76 20.30
CA GLY A 233 2.97 1.58 19.61
C GLY A 233 3.86 0.36 19.86
N ASP A 234 3.29 -0.84 19.67
CA ASP A 234 4.10 -2.06 19.60
C ASP A 234 4.81 -2.12 18.25
N ASN A 235 6.13 -2.08 18.26
CA ASN A 235 6.95 -2.12 17.05
C ASN A 235 7.45 -3.52 16.66
N THR A 236 6.87 -4.59 17.21
CA THR A 236 7.18 -5.97 16.85
C THR A 236 6.86 -6.23 15.37
N ARG A 237 7.91 -6.28 14.54
CA ARG A 237 7.77 -6.25 13.07
C ARG A 237 7.03 -7.45 12.52
N LEU A 238 7.43 -8.66 12.90
CA LEU A 238 6.81 -9.90 12.38
C LEU A 238 5.33 -9.99 12.77
N ALA A 239 5.01 -9.75 14.05
CA ALA A 239 3.62 -9.78 14.52
C ALA A 239 2.76 -8.74 13.78
N GLY A 240 3.27 -7.51 13.63
CA GLY A 240 2.59 -6.46 12.89
C GLY A 240 2.37 -6.80 11.41
N LYS A 241 3.38 -7.39 10.73
CA LYS A 241 3.21 -7.89 9.35
C LYS A 241 2.11 -8.94 9.27
N MET A 242 2.06 -9.88 10.21
CA MET A 242 1.00 -10.90 10.26
C MET A 242 -0.38 -10.28 10.48
N GLN A 243 -0.51 -9.19 11.25
CA GLN A 243 -1.77 -8.46 11.40
C GLN A 243 -2.26 -7.89 10.06
N PHE A 244 -1.35 -7.38 9.21
CA PHE A 244 -1.72 -6.98 7.86
C PHE A 244 -2.27 -8.17 7.06
N HIS A 245 -1.57 -9.30 6.99
CA HIS A 245 -2.02 -10.48 6.27
C HIS A 245 -3.38 -10.97 6.76
N TYR A 246 -3.61 -11.03 8.09
CA TYR A 246 -4.89 -11.47 8.65
C TYR A 246 -6.03 -10.54 8.24
N ARG A 247 -5.81 -9.23 8.28
CA ARG A 247 -6.83 -8.23 7.98
C ARG A 247 -7.10 -8.03 6.50
N LEU A 248 -6.13 -8.34 5.64
CA LEU A 248 -6.30 -8.27 4.19
C LEU A 248 -7.00 -9.51 3.60
N ASN A 249 -7.11 -10.62 4.33
CA ASN A 249 -7.86 -11.77 3.83
C ASN A 249 -9.36 -11.45 3.76
N PHE A 250 -9.97 -11.85 2.65
CA PHE A 250 -11.42 -11.75 2.48
C PHE A 250 -12.12 -12.92 3.18
N ASP A 251 -13.24 -12.63 3.84
CA ASP A 251 -14.17 -13.65 4.31
C ASP A 251 -15.01 -14.26 3.17
N ALA A 252 -15.95 -15.14 3.51
CA ALA A 252 -16.82 -15.79 2.52
C ALA A 252 -17.72 -14.82 1.76
N ASP A 253 -18.03 -13.66 2.36
CA ASP A 253 -18.86 -12.61 1.77
C ASP A 253 -18.03 -11.57 1.00
N GLY A 254 -16.70 -11.76 0.94
CA GLY A 254 -15.77 -10.85 0.28
C GLY A 254 -15.46 -9.60 1.09
N ARG A 255 -15.61 -9.63 2.42
CA ARG A 255 -15.29 -8.51 3.31
C ARG A 255 -13.95 -8.76 4.00
N PRO A 256 -12.97 -7.85 3.88
CA PRO A 256 -11.73 -7.93 4.65
C PRO A 256 -11.91 -7.24 6.01
N MET A 257 -11.01 -7.49 6.95
CA MET A 257 -10.97 -6.79 8.25
C MET A 257 -10.23 -5.45 8.20
N PHE A 258 -9.80 -5.02 7.02
CA PHE A 258 -9.15 -3.73 6.79
C PHE A 258 -9.52 -3.17 5.41
N GLN A 259 -10.04 -1.95 5.39
CA GLN A 259 -10.37 -1.23 4.15
C GLN A 259 -9.85 0.20 4.19
N VAL A 260 -9.71 0.80 3.01
CA VAL A 260 -9.07 2.11 2.83
C VAL A 260 -9.95 2.97 1.93
N PHE A 261 -10.22 4.19 2.34
CA PHE A 261 -10.90 5.15 1.48
C PHE A 261 -10.07 5.46 0.24
N ASN A 262 -10.70 5.55 -0.91
CA ASN A 262 -10.06 5.84 -2.19
C ASN A 262 -9.38 7.22 -2.23
N THR A 263 -9.58 8.04 -1.21
CA THR A 263 -8.90 9.32 -0.98
C THR A 263 -7.49 9.15 -0.39
N CYS A 264 -7.16 8.00 0.21
CA CYS A 264 -5.84 7.68 0.77
C CYS A 264 -4.87 7.22 -0.33
N LYS A 265 -4.47 8.16 -1.19
CA LYS A 265 -3.71 7.88 -2.42
C LYS A 265 -2.31 7.33 -2.16
N HIS A 266 -1.65 7.81 -1.11
CA HIS A 266 -0.30 7.36 -0.78
C HIS A 266 -0.30 5.93 -0.23
N PHE A 267 -1.25 5.56 0.63
CA PHE A 267 -1.43 4.19 1.09
C PHE A 267 -1.68 3.23 -0.08
N ILE A 268 -2.63 3.58 -0.95
CA ILE A 268 -2.99 2.78 -2.13
C ILE A 268 -1.80 2.59 -3.06
N ARG A 269 -0.92 3.60 -3.14
CA ARG A 269 0.29 3.56 -3.97
C ARG A 269 1.43 2.75 -3.34
N THR A 270 1.66 2.87 -2.03
CA THR A 270 2.87 2.32 -1.38
C THR A 270 2.71 0.86 -0.96
N ILE A 271 1.61 0.50 -0.28
CA ILE A 271 1.42 -0.83 0.31
C ILE A 271 1.57 -1.98 -0.70
N PRO A 272 0.91 -1.95 -1.88
CA PRO A 272 1.05 -3.05 -2.84
C PRO A 272 2.44 -3.16 -3.48
N ASN A 273 3.29 -2.16 -3.32
CA ASN A 273 4.64 -2.15 -3.89
C ASN A 273 5.73 -2.59 -2.92
N LEU A 274 5.39 -2.90 -1.67
CA LEU A 274 6.35 -3.37 -0.69
C LEU A 274 6.87 -4.77 -1.04
N VAL A 275 8.20 -4.94 -0.96
CA VAL A 275 8.88 -6.21 -1.21
C VAL A 275 9.57 -6.70 0.05
N TYR A 276 9.80 -8.03 0.11
CA TYR A 276 10.60 -8.64 1.16
C TYR A 276 12.06 -8.16 1.12
N ASP A 277 12.70 -8.09 2.28
CA ASP A 277 14.14 -7.84 2.38
C ASP A 277 14.91 -9.06 1.86
N GLU A 278 15.88 -8.84 0.98
CA GLU A 278 16.69 -9.92 0.40
C GLU A 278 17.58 -10.64 1.44
N SER A 279 17.95 -9.93 2.50
CA SER A 279 18.78 -10.46 3.59
C SER A 279 17.96 -11.05 4.75
N ASN A 280 16.71 -10.62 4.90
CA ASN A 280 15.78 -11.10 5.91
C ASN A 280 14.39 -11.30 5.28
N VAL A 281 14.20 -12.46 4.67
CA VAL A 281 12.95 -12.83 3.97
C VAL A 281 11.69 -12.84 4.85
N GLU A 282 11.85 -12.74 6.16
CA GLU A 282 10.74 -12.62 7.12
C GLU A 282 10.27 -11.18 7.31
N ASP A 283 11.00 -10.18 6.79
CA ASP A 283 10.70 -8.77 6.95
C ASP A 283 10.56 -8.06 5.60
N ILE A 284 10.05 -6.83 5.62
CA ILE A 284 10.02 -5.96 4.45
C ILE A 284 11.34 -5.18 4.32
N ASP A 285 11.71 -4.88 3.08
CA ASP A 285 12.87 -4.04 2.79
C ASP A 285 12.62 -2.59 3.23
N THR A 286 13.25 -2.17 4.32
CA THR A 286 13.15 -0.82 4.90
C THR A 286 13.86 0.27 4.09
N ARG A 287 14.55 -0.08 3.01
CA ARG A 287 15.13 0.90 2.06
C ARG A 287 14.06 1.51 1.15
N GLN A 288 12.87 0.90 1.11
CA GLN A 288 11.73 1.35 0.34
C GLN A 288 10.97 2.47 1.06
N GLU A 289 9.83 2.85 0.50
CA GLU A 289 8.90 3.82 1.05
C GLU A 289 7.90 3.10 1.98
N ASP A 290 8.37 2.68 3.16
CA ASP A 290 7.64 1.85 4.14
C ASP A 290 6.94 2.65 5.26
N HIS A 291 7.10 3.98 5.30
CA HIS A 291 6.60 4.84 6.38
C HIS A 291 5.09 4.71 6.64
N ILE A 292 4.29 4.54 5.58
CA ILE A 292 2.84 4.32 5.70
C ILE A 292 2.54 2.93 6.28
N TYR A 293 3.35 1.94 5.94
CA TYR A 293 3.24 0.60 6.50
C TYR A 293 3.56 0.62 8.00
N ASP A 294 4.66 1.24 8.41
CA ASP A 294 5.06 1.29 9.81
C ASP A 294 4.03 2.04 10.66
N GLU A 295 3.57 3.20 10.21
CA GLU A 295 2.50 3.95 10.86
C GLU A 295 1.21 3.12 11.01
N CYS A 296 0.78 2.43 9.95
CA CYS A 296 -0.41 1.59 9.97
C CYS A 296 -0.22 0.39 10.91
N ARG A 297 0.95 -0.23 10.88
CA ARG A 297 1.30 -1.39 11.70
C ARG A 297 1.10 -1.11 13.20
N TYR A 298 1.47 0.07 13.69
CA TYR A 298 1.23 0.45 15.10
C TYR A 298 -0.26 0.44 15.45
N VAL A 299 -1.13 0.92 14.57
CA VAL A 299 -2.59 0.90 14.79
C VAL A 299 -3.14 -0.52 14.72
N LEU A 300 -2.64 -1.36 13.81
CA LEU A 300 -3.06 -2.77 13.74
C LEU A 300 -2.68 -3.56 14.99
N MET A 301 -1.50 -3.26 15.57
CA MET A 301 -1.01 -3.91 16.80
C MET A 301 -1.76 -3.45 18.05
N GLU A 302 -2.33 -2.24 18.07
CA GLU A 302 -3.24 -1.78 19.13
C GLU A 302 -4.59 -2.51 19.10
N ASN A 303 -4.99 -3.00 17.92
CA ASN A 303 -6.26 -3.70 17.70
C ASN A 303 -6.02 -5.10 17.10
N PRO A 304 -5.24 -5.99 17.72
CA PRO A 304 -4.88 -7.25 17.12
C PRO A 304 -6.09 -8.17 16.92
N ILE A 305 -6.12 -8.88 15.78
CA ILE A 305 -7.11 -9.92 15.52
C ILE A 305 -6.45 -11.30 15.47
N SER A 306 -7.23 -12.33 15.78
CA SER A 306 -6.80 -13.71 15.58
C SER A 306 -6.75 -14.08 14.11
N PRO A 307 -5.82 -14.96 13.69
CA PRO A 307 -5.80 -15.43 12.32
C PRO A 307 -7.16 -16.03 11.95
N PRO A 308 -7.66 -15.78 10.72
CA PRO A 308 -8.92 -16.36 10.27
C PRO A 308 -8.81 -17.89 10.30
N VAL A 309 -9.80 -18.53 10.92
CA VAL A 309 -9.91 -19.99 10.86
C VAL A 309 -10.17 -20.37 9.41
N ARG A 310 -9.18 -20.95 8.74
CA ARG A 310 -9.41 -21.55 7.43
C ARG A 310 -10.31 -22.76 7.66
N CYS A 311 -11.60 -22.62 7.38
CA CYS A 311 -12.44 -23.79 7.16
C CYS A 311 -11.80 -24.55 6.02
N ALA A 312 -11.30 -25.76 6.28
CA ALA A 312 -10.87 -26.64 5.21
C ALA A 312 -12.04 -26.73 4.22
N ALA A 313 -11.78 -26.42 2.96
CA ALA A 313 -12.79 -26.61 1.93
C ALA A 313 -13.34 -28.07 2.08
N PRO A 314 -14.65 -28.25 2.05
CA PRO A 314 -15.20 -29.60 2.13
C PRO A 314 -14.51 -30.43 1.06
N PRO A 315 -14.06 -31.66 1.38
CA PRO A 315 -13.38 -32.50 0.40
C PRO A 315 -14.29 -32.64 -0.83
N MET A 316 -13.75 -32.34 -2.01
CA MET A 316 -14.48 -32.46 -3.25
C MET A 316 -15.04 -33.90 -3.35
N PRO A 317 -16.35 -34.07 -3.65
CA PRO A 317 -16.99 -35.40 -3.61
C PRO A 317 -16.34 -36.45 -4.50
N ASP A 318 -15.58 -36.02 -5.51
CA ASP A 318 -15.02 -36.86 -6.55
C ASP A 318 -13.50 -36.81 -6.69
N ASP A 319 -12.78 -36.53 -5.57
CA ASP A 319 -11.32 -36.60 -5.60
C ASP A 319 -10.88 -38.09 -5.74
N PRO A 320 -10.34 -38.51 -6.90
CA PRO A 320 -9.89 -39.90 -7.12
C PRO A 320 -8.69 -40.30 -6.24
N LEU A 321 -8.02 -39.33 -5.61
CA LEU A 321 -6.88 -39.52 -4.72
C LEU A 321 -7.26 -39.53 -3.23
N ASN A 322 -8.55 -39.45 -2.89
CA ASN A 322 -9.01 -39.51 -1.51
C ASN A 322 -8.83 -40.91 -0.91
N LEU A 323 -7.62 -41.21 -0.49
CA LEU A 323 -7.21 -42.51 0.08
C LEU A 323 -7.94 -42.85 1.39
N HIS A 324 -8.53 -41.88 2.09
CA HIS A 324 -9.29 -42.14 3.32
C HIS A 324 -10.64 -42.86 3.08
N LYS A 325 -11.23 -42.76 1.91
CA LYS A 325 -12.42 -43.54 1.55
C LYS A 325 -12.11 -45.01 1.25
N ARG A 326 -10.90 -45.34 0.81
CA ARG A 326 -10.52 -46.75 0.49
C ARG A 326 -10.24 -47.58 1.73
N ALA A 327 -9.86 -46.99 2.87
CA ALA A 327 -9.56 -47.70 4.09
C ALA A 327 -10.79 -48.29 4.81
N ARG A 328 -12.02 -47.95 4.45
CA ARG A 328 -13.25 -48.47 5.07
C ARG A 328 -13.81 -49.76 4.44
N PHE A 329 -13.26 -50.20 3.32
CA PHE A 329 -13.75 -51.40 2.62
C PHE A 329 -12.94 -52.69 2.86
N TYR A 330 -11.91 -52.66 3.70
CA TYR A 330 -11.13 -53.85 4.07
C TYR A 330 -11.10 -54.06 5.59
N ARG A 331 -12.29 -54.23 6.17
CA ARG A 331 -12.46 -54.91 7.45
C ARG A 331 -13.57 -55.95 7.25
N ILE A 332 -13.15 -57.14 6.90
CA ILE A 332 -13.86 -58.40 7.12
C ILE A 332 -13.09 -59.10 8.21
#